data_63cd397f864a50607813d86b143a27c0
#
_entry.id   63cd397f864a50607813d86b143a27c0
#
_cell.length_a   1.000
_cell.length_b   1.000
_cell.length_c   1.000
_cell.angle_alpha   90.00
_cell.angle_beta   90.00
_cell.angle_gamma   90.00
#
_symmetry.space_group_name_H-M   'P 1'
#
loop_
_entity.id
_entity.type
_entity.pdbx_description
1 polymer ?
#
loop_
_entity_poly.entity_id
_entity_poly.type
_entity_poly.pdbx_seq_one_letter_code
_entity_poly.pdbx_strand_id
1 'polypeptide(L)'
;MHLQKWHNVGMAQVIEEGSELKLILSPLERLGALHGSMTLPKSALIRSYVMDTPRNRKDGMIGVRVIGTSFPWLIMLGTFRGRGFKDFAAVYGKGPANVYEFEGQEFHRWIVTVREL
;
A
#
# COMPACT_ATOMS: atom_id res chain seq x y z
N MET A 1 -2.95 6.81 21.73
CA MET A 1 -3.68 6.71 21.21
C MET A 1 -4.73 7.37 20.47
N HIS A 2 -5.30 8.38 20.91
CA HIS A 2 -6.27 9.04 20.15
C HIS A 2 -5.68 9.67 18.91
N LEU A 3 -4.41 9.87 18.89
CA LEU A 3 -3.77 10.35 17.70
C LEU A 3 -3.87 9.34 16.62
N GLN A 4 -3.88 8.10 16.99
CA GLN A 4 -3.99 7.06 16.05
C GLN A 4 -5.27 7.13 15.31
N LYS A 5 -6.35 7.41 15.95
CA LYS A 5 -7.59 7.55 15.32
C LYS A 5 -7.57 8.58 14.26
N TRP A 6 -6.94 9.70 14.57
CA TRP A 6 -6.78 10.77 13.66
C TRP A 6 -6.13 10.33 12.40
N HIS A 7 -4.99 9.63 12.53
CA HIS A 7 -4.20 9.26 11.40
C HIS A 7 -4.79 8.12 10.60
N ASN A 8 -5.78 7.46 11.13
CA ASN A 8 -6.40 6.37 10.41
C ASN A 8 -7.48 6.82 9.47
N VAL A 9 -7.90 8.06 9.62
CA VAL A 9 -8.94 8.56 8.77
C VAL A 9 -8.40 8.78 7.37
N GLY A 10 -8.89 8.00 6.41
CA GLY A 10 -8.50 8.16 5.04
C GLY A 10 -7.10 7.69 4.68
N MET A 11 -6.42 6.98 5.59
CA MET A 11 -5.08 6.49 5.30
C MET A 11 -4.95 5.03 5.69
N ALA A 12 -4.52 4.24 4.73
CA ALA A 12 -4.28 2.82 4.95
C ALA A 12 -3.17 2.63 5.96
N GLN A 13 -3.22 1.54 6.70
CA GLN A 13 -2.13 1.21 7.60
C GLN A 13 -1.91 -0.29 7.63
N VAL A 14 -0.68 -0.68 7.91
CA VAL A 14 -0.32 -2.08 8.02
C VAL A 14 -0.05 -2.37 9.48
N ILE A 15 -0.69 -3.41 10.01
CA ILE A 15 -0.47 -3.80 11.40
C ILE A 15 -0.09 -5.26 11.46
N GLU A 16 0.62 -5.61 12.52
CA GLU A 16 0.96 -7.00 12.80
C GLU A 16 0.05 -7.49 13.90
N GLU A 17 -0.50 -8.65 13.71
CA GLU A 17 -1.35 -9.22 14.73
C GLU A 17 -1.11 -10.72 14.75
N GLY A 18 -0.43 -11.20 15.80
CA GLY A 18 -0.06 -12.62 15.88
C GLY A 18 0.87 -12.97 14.74
N SER A 19 0.49 -13.96 13.97
CA SER A 19 1.29 -14.42 12.84
C SER A 19 0.85 -13.80 11.52
N GLU A 20 0.06 -12.74 11.58
CA GLU A 20 -0.49 -12.13 10.39
C GLU A 20 -0.13 -10.67 10.22
N LEU A 21 -0.08 -10.23 8.96
CA LEU A 21 0.02 -8.83 8.62
C LEU A 21 -1.31 -8.43 8.01
N LYS A 22 -1.82 -7.28 8.44
CA LYS A 22 -3.10 -6.81 7.93
C LYS A 22 -2.95 -5.43 7.33
N LEU A 23 -3.46 -5.27 6.13
CA LEU A 23 -3.54 -3.96 5.50
C LEU A 23 -4.97 -3.49 5.71
N ILE A 24 -5.12 -2.48 6.53
CA ILE A 24 -6.43 -1.96 6.91
C ILE A 24 -6.76 -0.74 6.08
N LEU A 25 -7.86 -0.80 5.37
CA LEU A 25 -8.33 0.30 4.53
C LEU A 25 -9.59 0.90 5.15
N SER A 26 -9.69 2.22 5.08
CA SER A 26 -10.91 2.90 5.52
C SER A 26 -12.02 2.63 4.50
N PRO A 27 -13.27 2.88 4.85
CA PRO A 27 -14.36 2.68 3.89
C PRO A 27 -14.18 3.45 2.59
N LEU A 28 -13.68 4.68 2.68
CA LEU A 28 -13.46 5.47 1.48
C LEU A 28 -12.34 4.88 0.64
N GLU A 29 -11.32 4.35 1.29
CA GLU A 29 -10.24 3.70 0.58
C GLU A 29 -10.70 2.44 -0.11
N ARG A 30 -11.57 1.68 0.54
CA ARG A 30 -12.11 0.48 -0.07
C ARG A 30 -12.89 0.81 -1.33
N LEU A 31 -13.65 1.88 -1.26
CA LEU A 31 -14.42 2.32 -2.41
C LEU A 31 -13.50 2.82 -3.52
N GLY A 32 -12.53 3.68 -3.18
CA GLY A 32 -11.62 4.23 -4.17
C GLY A 32 -10.72 3.19 -4.82
N ALA A 33 -10.33 2.18 -4.07
CA ALA A 33 -9.46 1.12 -4.57
C ALA A 33 -10.25 0.01 -5.26
N LEU A 34 -11.54 -0.06 -5.00
CA LEU A 34 -12.41 -1.16 -5.41
C LEU A 34 -11.83 -2.47 -4.87
N HIS A 35 -11.40 -2.42 -3.60
CA HIS A 35 -10.77 -3.56 -2.95
C HIS A 35 -10.94 -3.43 -1.44
N GLY A 36 -11.06 -4.55 -0.77
CA GLY A 36 -11.18 -4.56 0.68
C GLY A 36 -9.84 -4.63 1.37
N SER A 37 -9.89 -4.61 2.69
CA SER A 37 -8.70 -4.81 3.52
C SER A 37 -8.17 -6.22 3.31
N MET A 38 -6.89 -6.43 3.56
CA MET A 38 -6.26 -7.72 3.29
C MET A 38 -5.50 -8.23 4.50
N THR A 39 -5.42 -9.55 4.60
CA THR A 39 -4.67 -10.22 5.66
C THR A 39 -3.77 -11.26 5.01
N LEU A 40 -2.49 -11.23 5.33
CA LEU A 40 -1.53 -12.21 4.82
C LEU A 40 -0.71 -12.76 5.97
N PRO A 41 -0.20 -13.99 5.83
CA PRO A 41 0.66 -14.55 6.88
C PRO A 41 2.00 -13.83 6.84
N LYS A 42 2.56 -13.57 8.03
CA LYS A 42 3.88 -12.95 8.09
C LYS A 42 4.94 -13.81 7.43
N SER A 43 4.72 -15.11 7.38
CA SER A 43 5.67 -16.01 6.76
C SER A 43 5.80 -15.77 5.26
N ALA A 44 4.84 -15.09 4.65
CA ALA A 44 4.91 -14.79 3.22
C ALA A 44 5.73 -13.53 2.94
N LEU A 45 6.04 -12.76 3.97
CA LEU A 45 6.79 -11.52 3.79
C LEU A 45 8.25 -11.83 3.49
N ILE A 46 8.74 -11.36 2.34
CA ILE A 46 10.13 -11.53 1.97
C ILE A 46 10.98 -10.44 2.59
N ARG A 47 10.49 -9.21 2.51
CA ARG A 47 11.21 -8.07 3.06
C ARG A 47 10.32 -6.84 3.06
N SER A 48 10.72 -5.85 3.84
CA SER A 48 10.05 -4.56 3.84
C SER A 48 11.11 -3.47 3.84
N TYR A 49 10.79 -2.36 3.21
CA TYR A 49 11.72 -1.24 3.11
C TYR A 49 10.95 0.04 2.77
N VAL A 50 11.66 1.16 2.82
CA VAL A 50 11.06 2.44 2.46
C VAL A 50 11.53 2.81 1.07
N MET A 51 10.59 3.20 0.23
CA MET A 51 10.85 3.66 -1.11
C MET A 51 10.64 5.17 -1.09
N ASP A 52 11.68 5.94 -1.38
CA ASP A 52 11.61 7.39 -1.25
C ASP A 52 10.65 8.06 -2.23
N THR A 53 10.61 7.56 -3.43
CA THR A 53 9.79 8.17 -4.48
C THR A 53 9.03 7.08 -5.23
N PRO A 54 7.94 6.55 -4.64
CA PRO A 54 7.23 5.44 -5.25
C PRO A 54 6.70 5.73 -6.65
N ARG A 55 6.54 6.99 -6.99
CA ARG A 55 6.04 7.35 -8.32
C ARG A 55 7.14 7.48 -9.36
N ASN A 56 8.40 7.41 -8.93
CA ASN A 56 9.52 7.59 -9.84
C ASN A 56 9.87 6.27 -10.51
N ARG A 57 9.87 6.25 -11.84
CA ARG A 57 10.15 5.03 -12.57
C ARG A 57 11.50 4.44 -12.28
N LYS A 58 12.47 5.28 -12.00
CA LYS A 58 13.82 4.80 -11.75
C LYS A 58 13.95 4.09 -10.42
N ASP A 59 13.12 4.43 -9.47
CA ASP A 59 13.21 3.88 -8.13
C ASP A 59 12.22 2.75 -7.88
N GLY A 60 11.87 2.04 -8.92
CA GLY A 60 11.02 0.87 -8.75
C GLY A 60 9.58 1.23 -8.56
N MET A 61 9.16 2.26 -9.25
CA MET A 61 7.85 2.77 -9.08
C MET A 61 6.73 1.80 -9.35
N ILE A 62 5.61 2.21 -8.90
CA ILE A 62 4.34 1.55 -9.13
C ILE A 62 4.03 1.61 -10.62
N GLY A 63 3.54 0.54 -11.16
CA GLY A 63 3.27 0.46 -12.59
C GLY A 63 1.97 1.10 -13.01
N VAL A 64 1.32 0.50 -13.99
CA VAL A 64 0.10 1.04 -14.56
C VAL A 64 -1.11 0.62 -13.75
N ARG A 65 -2.04 1.55 -13.55
CA ARG A 65 -3.26 1.26 -12.81
C ARG A 65 -4.09 0.21 -13.55
N VAL A 66 -4.52 -0.79 -12.83
CA VAL A 66 -5.42 -1.80 -13.35
C VAL A 66 -6.83 -1.49 -12.88
N ILE A 67 -6.97 -1.24 -11.58
CA ILE A 67 -8.27 -0.94 -10.99
C ILE A 67 -8.05 -0.02 -9.80
N GLY A 68 -8.90 0.97 -9.63
CA GLY A 68 -8.80 1.89 -8.52
C GLY A 68 -8.75 3.33 -8.95
N THR A 69 -8.13 4.16 -8.12
CA THR A 69 -8.07 5.61 -8.33
C THR A 69 -6.63 6.06 -8.51
N SER A 70 -6.41 6.92 -9.49
CA SER A 70 -5.08 7.48 -9.70
C SER A 70 -5.22 8.93 -10.17
N PHE A 71 -4.70 9.85 -9.37
CA PHE A 71 -4.61 11.26 -9.76
C PHE A 71 -3.15 11.63 -9.66
N PRO A 72 -2.56 12.19 -10.73
CA PRO A 72 -1.15 12.54 -10.72
C PRO A 72 -0.79 13.32 -9.47
N TRP A 73 0.30 12.96 -8.83
CA TRP A 73 0.88 13.54 -7.63
C TRP A 73 -0.07 13.71 -6.43
N LEU A 74 -1.23 13.13 -6.48
CA LEU A 74 -2.14 13.17 -5.33
C LEU A 74 -2.39 11.79 -4.73
N ILE A 75 -2.93 10.88 -5.52
CA ILE A 75 -3.36 9.58 -5.01
C ILE A 75 -3.04 8.46 -5.99
N MET A 76 -2.57 7.34 -5.47
CA MET A 76 -2.50 6.09 -6.21
C MET A 76 -3.08 5.05 -5.28
N LEU A 77 -4.30 4.63 -5.54
CA LEU A 77 -5.03 3.76 -4.64
C LEU A 77 -5.68 2.64 -5.42
N GLY A 78 -5.22 1.42 -5.22
CA GLY A 78 -5.80 0.26 -5.88
C GLY A 78 -4.73 -0.70 -6.38
N THR A 79 -5.05 -1.41 -7.45
CA THR A 79 -4.21 -2.43 -8.04
C THR A 79 -3.43 -1.88 -9.21
N PHE A 80 -2.13 -2.07 -9.18
CA PHE A 80 -1.25 -1.59 -10.24
C PHE A 80 -0.37 -2.74 -10.73
N ARG A 81 -0.05 -2.73 -12.01
CA ARG A 81 0.84 -3.73 -12.58
C ARG A 81 1.99 -3.06 -13.30
N GLY A 82 3.16 -3.58 -13.07
CA GLY A 82 4.36 -3.11 -13.75
C GLY A 82 5.28 -4.30 -13.87
N ARG A 83 6.44 -4.12 -14.38
CA ARG A 83 7.45 -5.11 -14.70
C ARG A 83 7.53 -6.31 -13.77
N GLY A 84 6.61 -7.25 -13.97
CA GLY A 84 6.61 -8.47 -13.19
C GLY A 84 6.00 -8.35 -11.81
N PHE A 85 5.51 -7.19 -11.44
CA PHE A 85 4.89 -7.01 -10.14
C PHE A 85 3.41 -6.70 -10.25
N LYS A 86 2.66 -7.24 -9.34
CA LYS A 86 1.27 -6.85 -9.15
C LYS A 86 1.22 -6.23 -7.76
N ASP A 87 0.97 -4.95 -7.70
CA ASP A 87 1.03 -4.18 -6.46
C ASP A 87 -0.32 -3.70 -6.00
N PHE A 88 -0.51 -3.65 -4.68
CA PHE A 88 -1.60 -2.90 -4.12
C PHE A 88 -0.99 -1.64 -3.54
N ALA A 89 -1.43 -0.49 -4.02
CA ALA A 89 -0.88 0.78 -3.60
C ALA A 89 -1.90 1.62 -2.87
N ALA A 90 -1.48 2.26 -1.80
CA ALA A 90 -2.27 3.27 -1.12
C ALA A 90 -1.30 4.41 -0.82
N VAL A 91 -0.97 5.17 -1.87
CA VAL A 91 0.04 6.22 -1.82
C VAL A 91 -0.61 7.58 -1.97
N TYR A 92 -0.33 8.45 -1.03
CA TYR A 92 -0.86 9.80 -1.01
C TYR A 92 0.29 10.79 -1.10
N GLY A 93 0.22 11.69 -2.08
CA GLY A 93 1.26 12.69 -2.25
C GLY A 93 2.51 12.13 -2.88
N LYS A 94 3.62 12.82 -2.69
CA LYS A 94 4.89 12.45 -3.29
C LYS A 94 5.88 11.86 -2.31
N GLY A 95 5.51 11.78 -1.07
CA GLY A 95 6.45 11.35 -0.04
C GLY A 95 6.78 9.88 -0.11
N PRO A 96 7.59 9.44 0.83
CA PRO A 96 8.02 8.05 0.83
C PRO A 96 6.90 7.09 1.16
N ALA A 97 7.11 5.84 0.82
CA ALA A 97 6.14 4.79 1.10
C ALA A 97 6.86 3.57 1.66
N ASN A 98 6.15 2.86 2.52
CA ASN A 98 6.62 1.58 3.02
C ASN A 98 6.24 0.53 2.00
N VAL A 99 7.17 -0.33 1.66
CA VAL A 99 6.95 -1.42 0.72
C VAL A 99 7.07 -2.75 1.45
N TYR A 100 6.10 -3.62 1.23
CA TYR A 100 6.11 -4.97 1.80
C TYR A 100 6.05 -5.93 0.63
N GLU A 101 7.09 -6.75 0.46
CA GLU A 101 7.15 -7.71 -0.64
C GLU A 101 6.80 -9.09 -0.15
N PHE A 102 5.94 -9.77 -0.88
CA PHE A 102 5.43 -11.07 -0.50
C PHE A 102 5.71 -12.11 -1.57
N GLU A 103 5.74 -13.36 -1.14
CA GLU A 103 5.95 -14.50 -2.00
C GLU A 103 4.71 -15.37 -1.97
N GLY A 104 4.29 -15.87 -3.13
CA GLY A 104 3.16 -16.79 -3.18
C GLY A 104 1.80 -16.21 -2.90
N GLN A 105 1.66 -14.90 -3.03
CA GLN A 105 0.40 -14.23 -2.77
C GLN A 105 -0.12 -13.55 -4.03
N GLU A 106 -1.38 -13.15 -4.01
CA GLU A 106 -1.97 -12.47 -5.15
C GLU A 106 -1.21 -11.18 -5.48
N PHE A 107 -0.90 -10.40 -4.46
CA PHE A 107 -0.12 -9.18 -4.66
C PHE A 107 1.33 -9.45 -4.30
N HIS A 108 2.22 -9.00 -5.16
CA HIS A 108 3.64 -9.13 -4.90
C HIS A 108 4.10 -8.09 -3.89
N ARG A 109 3.47 -6.91 -3.90
CA ARG A 109 3.85 -5.85 -2.98
C ARG A 109 2.65 -5.07 -2.48
N TRP A 110 2.76 -4.59 -1.24
CA TRP A 110 1.89 -3.55 -0.72
C TRP A 110 2.76 -2.31 -0.65
N ILE A 111 2.28 -1.18 -1.17
CA ILE A 111 3.01 0.07 -1.14
C ILE A 111 2.12 1.11 -0.48
N VAL A 112 2.51 1.53 0.71
CA VAL A 112 1.66 2.34 1.57
C VAL A 112 2.43 3.56 2.06
N THR A 113 1.85 4.74 1.94
CA THR A 113 2.49 5.98 2.37
C THR A 113 3.01 5.86 3.80
N VAL A 114 4.22 6.34 4.01
CA VAL A 114 4.79 6.41 5.34
C VAL A 114 3.99 7.43 6.14
N ARG A 115 3.56 7.01 7.33
CA ARG A 115 2.81 7.90 8.20
C ARG A 115 3.68 8.36 9.33
N GLU A 116 3.63 9.65 9.58
CA GLU A 116 4.38 10.20 10.68
C GLU A 116 3.44 10.74 11.70
N LEU A 117 3.72 10.50 12.94
CA LEU A 117 2.85 10.96 14.04
C LEU A 117 3.41 12.17 14.74
#